data_18bf00586e96234e8f59ce95fab7b99f
#
_entry.id   18bf00586e96234e8f59ce95fab7b99f
#
_cell.length_a   1.000
_cell.length_b   1.000
_cell.length_c   1.000
_cell.angle_alpha   90.00
_cell.angle_beta   90.00
_cell.angle_gamma   90.00
#
_symmetry.space_group_name_H-M   'P 1'
#
loop_
_entity.id
_entity.type
_entity.pdbx_description
1 polymer ?
#
loop_
_entity_poly.entity_id
_entity_poly.type
_entity_poly.pdbx_seq_one_letter_code
_entity_poly.pdbx_strand_id
1 'polypeptide(L)'
;MDFITFCRAHGIVIASMPQIGVWKRYPTVDHPRKRNGAIKYMGTHAFVQNHALETTVSVWKSDDAQVDFAMVRRAAADAERRLKDRQEDAAQRAKAIVDRCAHGKHDYLVSKGFPNDHGLVWYRKEVELLVIPMWIGNRMMGVQLIQPDGEKRFLAGQRTAGATYTFRAGGIDVLCEGYATGLSVRAALKALRKPANVHVCFSAGNMV
;
A
#
# COMPACT_ATOMS: atom_id res chain seq x y z
N MET A 1 29.65 3.08 15.47
CA MET A 1 29.39 4.03 14.34
C MET A 1 28.09 4.74 14.61
N ASP A 2 28.06 6.09 14.53
CA ASP A 2 26.82 6.83 14.72
C ASP A 2 25.79 6.56 13.58
N PHE A 3 24.53 6.84 13.87
CA PHE A 3 23.43 6.50 13.00
C PHE A 3 23.45 7.25 11.65
N ILE A 4 23.85 8.53 11.66
CA ILE A 4 23.88 9.37 10.44
C ILE A 4 24.97 8.83 9.50
N THR A 5 26.14 8.50 10.03
CA THR A 5 27.23 7.89 9.28
C THR A 5 26.83 6.54 8.71
N PHE A 6 26.12 5.71 9.49
CA PHE A 6 25.58 4.44 9.01
C PHE A 6 24.61 4.62 7.83
N CYS A 7 23.66 5.55 7.93
CA CYS A 7 22.72 5.84 6.84
C CYS A 7 23.45 6.31 5.57
N ARG A 8 24.47 7.18 5.76
CA ARG A 8 25.29 7.68 4.63
C ARG A 8 26.08 6.57 3.96
N ALA A 9 26.63 5.61 4.72
CA ALA A 9 27.33 4.44 4.18
C ALA A 9 26.40 3.56 3.30
N HIS A 10 25.09 3.54 3.59
CA HIS A 10 24.05 2.91 2.76
C HIS A 10 23.47 3.83 1.68
N GLY A 11 24.16 4.95 1.39
CA GLY A 11 23.76 5.90 0.34
C GLY A 11 22.47 6.67 0.65
N ILE A 12 22.02 6.75 1.91
CA ILE A 12 20.81 7.47 2.30
C ILE A 12 21.16 8.80 2.95
N VAL A 13 20.52 9.87 2.49
CA VAL A 13 20.73 11.22 2.98
C VAL A 13 19.65 11.60 3.99
N ILE A 14 20.05 11.84 5.24
CA ILE A 14 19.16 12.36 6.30
C ILE A 14 19.70 13.69 6.83
N ALA A 15 18.80 14.67 7.00
CA ALA A 15 19.13 15.99 7.53
C ALA A 15 18.91 16.09 9.06
N SER A 16 18.10 15.21 9.63
CA SER A 16 17.77 15.18 11.06
C SER A 16 17.39 13.76 11.48
N MET A 17 17.45 13.50 12.79
CA MET A 17 17.04 12.21 13.34
C MET A 17 15.59 11.87 12.95
N PRO A 18 15.32 10.63 12.50
CA PRO A 18 13.97 10.20 12.17
C PRO A 18 13.09 10.09 13.43
N GLN A 19 11.77 10.20 13.21
CA GLN A 19 10.81 9.93 14.27
C GLN A 19 10.86 8.44 14.65
N ILE A 20 10.83 8.16 15.95
CA ILE A 20 10.85 6.77 16.48
C ILE A 20 9.59 6.00 16.04
N GLY A 21 9.78 4.75 15.61
CA GLY A 21 8.73 3.80 15.33
C GLY A 21 8.05 3.93 13.95
N VAL A 22 8.41 4.93 13.16
CA VAL A 22 7.77 5.22 11.87
C VAL A 22 8.71 4.91 10.70
N TRP A 23 8.23 4.15 9.71
CA TRP A 23 8.90 4.06 8.43
C TRP A 23 8.80 5.39 7.67
N LYS A 24 9.93 5.92 7.26
CA LYS A 24 10.00 7.15 6.46
C LYS A 24 10.91 6.99 5.26
N ARG A 25 10.53 7.60 4.14
CA ARG A 25 11.30 7.60 2.91
C ARG A 25 12.22 8.82 2.84
N TYR A 26 13.45 8.59 2.37
CA TYR A 26 14.51 9.59 2.27
C TYR A 26 15.16 9.58 0.89
N PRO A 27 15.75 10.71 0.45
CA PRO A 27 16.59 10.76 -0.73
C PRO A 27 17.80 9.82 -0.60
N THR A 28 18.31 9.36 -1.73
CA THR A 28 19.58 8.64 -1.82
C THR A 28 20.61 9.47 -2.57
N VAL A 29 21.90 9.20 -2.32
CA VAL A 29 23.00 9.92 -2.96
C VAL A 29 22.88 9.86 -4.49
N ASP A 30 22.60 8.67 -5.04
CA ASP A 30 22.51 8.45 -6.49
C ASP A 30 21.24 9.07 -7.11
N HIS A 31 20.20 9.25 -6.30
CA HIS A 31 18.91 9.77 -6.75
C HIS A 31 18.32 10.80 -5.78
N PRO A 32 18.91 12.01 -5.67
CA PRO A 32 18.52 13.00 -4.66
C PRO A 32 17.08 13.52 -4.83
N ARG A 33 16.49 13.38 -6.02
CA ARG A 33 15.09 13.74 -6.27
C ARG A 33 14.08 12.62 -6.00
N LYS A 34 14.56 11.37 -5.85
CA LYS A 34 13.73 10.20 -5.53
C LYS A 34 13.89 9.82 -4.07
N ARG A 35 12.85 9.24 -3.47
CA ARG A 35 12.88 8.78 -2.08
C ARG A 35 13.03 7.26 -2.03
N ASN A 36 14.17 6.76 -2.52
CA ASN A 36 14.47 5.33 -2.59
C ASN A 36 15.00 4.77 -1.25
N GLY A 37 15.50 5.62 -0.37
CA GLY A 37 15.88 5.22 0.99
C GLY A 37 14.66 5.01 1.87
N ALA A 38 14.67 3.99 2.71
CA ALA A 38 13.66 3.73 3.73
C ALA A 38 14.33 3.51 5.08
N ILE A 39 13.84 4.17 6.12
CA ILE A 39 14.36 4.07 7.48
C ILE A 39 13.20 3.91 8.46
N LYS A 40 13.36 2.97 9.42
CA LYS A 40 12.57 2.89 10.64
C LYS A 40 13.51 2.96 11.83
N TYR A 41 13.54 4.12 12.48
CA TYR A 41 14.36 4.36 13.66
C TYR A 41 13.61 3.98 14.93
N MET A 42 14.26 3.22 15.82
CA MET A 42 13.67 2.71 17.06
C MET A 42 14.40 3.23 18.31
N GLY A 43 15.26 4.24 18.16
CA GLY A 43 16.04 4.82 19.26
C GLY A 43 17.34 4.06 19.54
N THR A 44 17.23 2.77 19.82
CA THR A 44 18.38 1.87 20.13
C THR A 44 18.90 1.13 18.92
N HIS A 45 18.08 1.00 17.90
CA HIS A 45 18.40 0.36 16.63
C HIS A 45 17.59 1.00 15.50
N ALA A 46 17.98 0.72 14.26
CA ALA A 46 17.24 1.18 13.10
C ALA A 46 17.30 0.14 11.98
N PHE A 47 16.23 0.08 11.22
CA PHE A 47 16.16 -0.67 9.96
C PHE A 47 16.37 0.33 8.83
N VAL A 48 17.33 0.04 7.96
CA VAL A 48 17.76 0.92 6.87
C VAL A 48 17.79 0.13 5.58
N GLN A 49 17.16 0.64 4.52
CA GLN A 49 17.16 -0.01 3.22
C GLN A 49 17.25 1.03 2.10
N ASN A 50 18.16 0.84 1.17
CA ASN A 50 18.24 1.59 -0.07
C ASN A 50 17.68 0.75 -1.22
N HIS A 51 16.42 0.97 -1.58
CA HIS A 51 15.73 0.21 -2.63
C HIS A 51 16.32 0.39 -4.04
N ALA A 52 17.28 1.31 -4.24
CA ALA A 52 17.99 1.46 -5.51
C ALA A 52 19.19 0.52 -5.62
N LEU A 53 19.77 0.14 -4.49
CA LEU A 53 21.04 -0.63 -4.45
C LEU A 53 20.88 -2.00 -3.79
N GLU A 54 19.95 -2.14 -2.83
CA GLU A 54 19.86 -3.30 -1.94
C GLU A 54 18.45 -3.87 -1.88
N THR A 55 18.36 -5.18 -1.93
CA THR A 55 17.09 -5.92 -1.71
C THR A 55 16.87 -6.23 -0.22
N THR A 56 17.93 -6.19 0.59
CA THR A 56 17.91 -6.54 2.01
C THR A 56 17.87 -5.32 2.91
N VAL A 57 17.35 -5.51 4.13
CA VAL A 57 17.31 -4.48 5.17
C VAL A 57 18.55 -4.59 6.04
N SER A 58 19.32 -3.51 6.14
CA SER A 58 20.46 -3.39 7.05
C SER A 58 19.99 -2.91 8.42
N VAL A 59 20.63 -3.39 9.48
CA VAL A 59 20.27 -3.05 10.87
C VAL A 59 21.42 -2.29 11.53
N TRP A 60 21.16 -1.05 11.93
CA TRP A 60 22.03 -0.31 12.82
C TRP A 60 21.65 -0.56 14.29
N LYS A 61 22.67 -0.61 15.18
CA LYS A 61 22.48 -0.66 16.64
C LYS A 61 23.29 0.44 17.29
N SER A 62 22.72 1.09 18.31
CA SER A 62 23.41 2.08 19.11
C SER A 62 24.40 1.39 20.05
N ASP A 63 25.61 1.93 20.13
CA ASP A 63 26.59 1.55 21.14
C ASP A 63 26.39 2.34 22.44
N ASP A 64 25.41 3.25 22.49
CA ASP A 64 25.15 4.14 23.62
C ASP A 64 24.39 3.41 24.74
N ALA A 65 25.04 3.24 25.87
CA ALA A 65 24.48 2.60 27.07
C ALA A 65 23.43 3.47 27.81
N GLN A 66 23.24 4.72 27.41
CA GLN A 66 22.33 5.67 28.08
C GLN A 66 20.96 5.83 27.40
N VAL A 67 20.60 4.95 26.47
CA VAL A 67 19.29 5.05 25.82
C VAL A 67 18.17 4.79 26.82
N ASP A 68 17.27 5.75 27.02
CA ASP A 68 16.05 5.56 27.79
C ASP A 68 15.07 4.64 27.06
N PHE A 69 15.15 3.36 27.38
CA PHE A 69 14.28 2.32 26.83
C PHE A 69 12.79 2.55 27.12
N ALA A 70 12.44 3.22 28.21
CA ALA A 70 11.06 3.52 28.57
C ALA A 70 10.49 4.58 27.63
N MET A 71 11.28 5.64 27.36
CA MET A 71 10.94 6.69 26.40
C MET A 71 10.79 6.11 24.98
N VAL A 72 11.73 5.24 24.55
CA VAL A 72 11.69 4.60 23.24
C VAL A 72 10.43 3.75 23.07
N ARG A 73 10.10 2.91 24.08
CA ARG A 73 8.88 2.07 24.05
C ARG A 73 7.62 2.92 23.99
N ARG A 74 7.54 4.01 24.78
CA ARG A 74 6.40 4.93 24.76
C ARG A 74 6.24 5.57 23.38
N ALA A 75 7.31 6.11 22.80
CA ALA A 75 7.28 6.72 21.48
C ALA A 75 6.87 5.71 20.37
N ALA A 76 7.34 4.47 20.44
CA ALA A 76 6.96 3.41 19.51
C ALA A 76 5.47 3.05 19.64
N ALA A 77 4.96 2.92 20.86
CA ALA A 77 3.54 2.65 21.13
C ALA A 77 2.64 3.79 20.64
N ASP A 78 3.05 5.04 20.86
CA ASP A 78 2.33 6.22 20.37
C ASP A 78 2.33 6.29 18.84
N ALA A 79 3.43 5.95 18.18
CA ALA A 79 3.52 5.89 16.73
C ALA A 79 2.61 4.80 16.16
N GLU A 80 2.57 3.63 16.78
CA GLU A 80 1.69 2.53 16.38
C GLU A 80 0.21 2.90 16.54
N ARG A 81 -0.16 3.52 17.67
CA ARG A 81 -1.52 4.01 17.90
C ARG A 81 -1.94 5.00 16.82
N ARG A 82 -1.12 6.05 16.56
CA ARG A 82 -1.41 7.03 15.50
C ARG A 82 -1.51 6.41 14.11
N LEU A 83 -0.77 5.34 13.84
CA LEU A 83 -0.89 4.61 12.58
C LEU A 83 -2.24 3.89 12.50
N LYS A 84 -2.65 3.20 13.57
CA LYS A 84 -3.95 2.53 13.65
C LYS A 84 -5.10 3.51 13.50
N ASP A 85 -5.05 4.65 14.19
CA ASP A 85 -6.08 5.71 14.11
C ASP A 85 -6.22 6.23 12.67
N ARG A 86 -5.10 6.53 11.99
CA ARG A 86 -5.11 6.95 10.58
C ARG A 86 -5.65 5.90 9.63
N GLN A 87 -5.36 4.62 9.89
CA GLN A 87 -5.90 3.51 9.09
C GLN A 87 -7.40 3.35 9.31
N GLU A 88 -7.87 3.52 10.53
CA GLU A 88 -9.28 3.51 10.87
C GLU A 88 -10.05 4.66 10.18
N ASP A 89 -9.55 5.89 10.29
CA ASP A 89 -10.12 7.06 9.61
C ASP A 89 -10.17 6.86 8.09
N ALA A 90 -9.15 6.24 7.51
CA ALA A 90 -9.12 5.94 6.09
C ALA A 90 -10.14 4.85 5.71
N ALA A 91 -10.33 3.83 6.54
CA ALA A 91 -11.34 2.79 6.35
C ALA A 91 -12.76 3.37 6.41
N GLN A 92 -13.03 4.27 7.34
CA GLN A 92 -14.33 4.97 7.44
C GLN A 92 -14.61 5.85 6.20
N ARG A 93 -13.59 6.59 5.73
CA ARG A 93 -13.70 7.36 4.48
C ARG A 93 -13.91 6.46 3.27
N ALA A 94 -13.23 5.32 3.20
CA ALA A 94 -13.42 4.34 2.15
C ALA A 94 -14.86 3.82 2.11
N LYS A 95 -15.42 3.48 3.28
CA LYS A 95 -16.81 3.07 3.41
C LYS A 95 -17.75 4.15 2.93
N ALA A 96 -17.57 5.39 3.36
CA ALA A 96 -18.40 6.52 2.94
C ALA A 96 -18.33 6.80 1.43
N ILE A 97 -17.22 6.49 0.76
CA ILE A 97 -17.09 6.56 -0.70
C ILE A 97 -17.92 5.45 -1.33
N VAL A 98 -17.73 4.19 -0.89
CA VAL A 98 -18.43 3.02 -1.43
C VAL A 98 -19.95 3.16 -1.28
N ASP A 99 -20.42 3.66 -0.12
CA ASP A 99 -21.85 3.90 0.14
C ASP A 99 -22.47 4.95 -0.81
N ARG A 100 -21.66 5.77 -1.47
CA ARG A 100 -22.08 6.79 -2.46
C ARG A 100 -21.86 6.37 -3.90
N CYS A 101 -21.34 5.18 -4.15
CA CYS A 101 -21.12 4.68 -5.50
C CYS A 101 -22.43 4.21 -6.11
N ALA A 102 -22.55 4.40 -7.42
CA ALA A 102 -23.52 3.71 -8.25
C ALA A 102 -22.84 2.57 -9.02
N HIS A 103 -23.57 1.51 -9.37
CA HIS A 103 -23.09 0.52 -10.32
C HIS A 103 -23.25 1.08 -11.75
N GLY A 104 -22.14 1.12 -12.49
CA GLY A 104 -22.15 1.71 -13.84
C GLY A 104 -20.99 1.24 -14.71
N LYS A 105 -21.05 1.62 -15.98
CA LYS A 105 -19.93 1.53 -16.90
C LYS A 105 -18.88 2.57 -16.54
N HIS A 106 -17.64 2.33 -16.92
CA HIS A 106 -16.55 3.27 -16.71
C HIS A 106 -15.53 3.16 -17.85
N ASP A 107 -15.01 4.28 -18.32
CA ASP A 107 -14.11 4.33 -19.49
C ASP A 107 -12.84 3.49 -19.32
N TYR A 108 -12.33 3.40 -18.10
CA TYR A 108 -11.23 2.50 -17.81
C TYR A 108 -11.56 1.04 -18.12
N LEU A 109 -12.77 0.55 -17.84
CA LEU A 109 -13.19 -0.82 -18.16
C LEU A 109 -13.23 -0.99 -19.69
N VAL A 110 -13.79 -0.02 -20.40
CA VAL A 110 -13.84 -0.03 -21.86
C VAL A 110 -12.43 -0.07 -22.46
N SER A 111 -11.51 0.78 -21.98
CA SER A 111 -10.11 0.82 -22.44
C SER A 111 -9.34 -0.47 -22.18
N LYS A 112 -9.78 -1.29 -21.20
CA LYS A 112 -9.21 -2.60 -20.89
C LYS A 112 -9.88 -3.78 -21.60
N GLY A 113 -10.83 -3.51 -22.52
CA GLY A 113 -11.52 -4.53 -23.30
C GLY A 113 -12.75 -5.15 -22.60
N PHE A 114 -13.29 -4.46 -21.59
CA PHE A 114 -14.46 -4.89 -20.81
C PHE A 114 -15.63 -3.89 -20.92
N PRO A 115 -16.13 -3.56 -22.14
CA PRO A 115 -17.16 -2.52 -22.33
C PRO A 115 -18.52 -2.88 -21.72
N ASN A 116 -18.77 -4.17 -21.46
CA ASN A 116 -20.02 -4.66 -20.89
C ASN A 116 -19.93 -4.90 -19.36
N ASP A 117 -18.75 -4.79 -18.78
CA ASP A 117 -18.57 -4.91 -17.34
C ASP A 117 -18.98 -3.63 -16.63
N HIS A 118 -19.52 -3.78 -15.42
CA HIS A 118 -19.91 -2.70 -14.55
C HIS A 118 -19.08 -2.75 -13.28
N GLY A 119 -18.80 -1.58 -12.70
CA GLY A 119 -18.12 -1.44 -11.43
C GLY A 119 -18.79 -0.43 -10.51
N LEU A 120 -18.22 -0.24 -9.33
CA LEU A 120 -18.62 0.85 -8.44
C LEU A 120 -18.05 2.15 -8.99
N VAL A 121 -18.91 3.10 -9.34
CA VAL A 121 -18.53 4.41 -9.87
C VAL A 121 -18.89 5.49 -8.87
N TRP A 122 -17.91 6.29 -8.50
CA TRP A 122 -18.08 7.45 -7.63
C TRP A 122 -17.91 8.74 -8.42
N TYR A 123 -18.95 9.56 -8.42
CA TYR A 123 -18.93 10.89 -9.04
C TYR A 123 -18.35 11.90 -8.06
N ARG A 124 -17.15 12.36 -8.32
CA ARG A 124 -16.49 13.39 -7.53
C ARG A 124 -16.28 14.64 -8.34
N LYS A 125 -17.08 15.69 -8.06
CA LYS A 125 -17.11 16.91 -8.90
C LYS A 125 -17.48 16.52 -10.34
N GLU A 126 -16.60 16.77 -11.30
CA GLU A 126 -16.76 16.46 -12.73
C GLU A 126 -16.03 15.18 -13.17
N VAL A 127 -15.45 14.43 -12.24
CA VAL A 127 -14.64 13.23 -12.54
C VAL A 127 -15.36 11.99 -12.04
N GLU A 128 -15.54 11.03 -12.94
CA GLU A 128 -15.97 9.68 -12.60
C GLU A 128 -14.75 8.86 -12.16
N LEU A 129 -14.87 8.16 -11.05
CA LEU A 129 -13.82 7.31 -10.51
C LEU A 129 -14.35 5.89 -10.35
N LEU A 130 -13.68 4.92 -10.95
CA LEU A 130 -13.93 3.51 -10.66
C LEU A 130 -13.33 3.19 -9.28
N VAL A 131 -14.16 2.63 -8.42
CA VAL A 131 -13.82 2.33 -7.01
C VAL A 131 -13.68 0.85 -6.80
N ILE A 132 -12.49 0.42 -6.39
CA ILE A 132 -12.23 -0.99 -6.06
C ILE A 132 -12.04 -1.09 -4.55
N PRO A 133 -13.02 -1.67 -3.80
CA PRO A 133 -12.89 -1.86 -2.36
C PRO A 133 -11.74 -2.80 -2.01
N MET A 134 -11.02 -2.50 -0.94
CA MET A 134 -9.88 -3.26 -0.47
C MET A 134 -10.19 -3.87 0.89
N TRP A 135 -10.11 -5.20 0.99
CA TRP A 135 -10.54 -5.97 2.14
C TRP A 135 -9.38 -6.72 2.79
N ILE A 136 -9.39 -6.77 4.12
CA ILE A 136 -8.58 -7.70 4.91
C ILE A 136 -9.57 -8.55 5.72
N GLY A 137 -9.66 -9.84 5.38
CA GLY A 137 -10.75 -10.69 5.87
C GLY A 137 -12.11 -10.10 5.51
N ASN A 138 -12.95 -9.87 6.50
CA ASN A 138 -14.30 -9.31 6.32
C ASN A 138 -14.37 -7.79 6.52
N ARG A 139 -13.23 -7.12 6.70
CA ARG A 139 -13.17 -5.67 6.97
C ARG A 139 -12.64 -4.92 5.77
N MET A 140 -13.39 -3.91 5.33
CA MET A 140 -12.91 -2.97 4.32
C MET A 140 -11.90 -2.00 4.95
N MET A 141 -10.68 -1.96 4.39
CA MET A 141 -9.57 -1.17 4.90
C MET A 141 -9.24 0.05 4.04
N GLY A 142 -9.80 0.11 2.84
CA GLY A 142 -9.53 1.17 1.90
C GLY A 142 -10.21 0.98 0.56
N VAL A 143 -9.85 1.80 -0.39
CA VAL A 143 -10.25 1.69 -1.80
C VAL A 143 -9.08 2.03 -2.72
N GLN A 144 -9.04 1.43 -3.89
CA GLN A 144 -8.29 1.95 -5.02
C GLN A 144 -9.24 2.76 -5.90
N LEU A 145 -8.88 4.00 -6.18
CA LEU A 145 -9.59 4.90 -7.09
C LEU A 145 -8.87 4.89 -8.44
N ILE A 146 -9.60 4.62 -9.52
CA ILE A 146 -9.05 4.57 -10.88
C ILE A 146 -9.75 5.63 -11.71
N GLN A 147 -8.98 6.50 -12.35
CA GLN A 147 -9.47 7.53 -13.26
C GLN A 147 -9.78 6.94 -14.65
N PRO A 148 -10.55 7.63 -15.50
CA PRO A 148 -10.82 7.19 -16.88
C PRO A 148 -9.55 6.91 -17.70
N ASP A 149 -8.49 7.69 -17.52
CA ASP A 149 -7.18 7.54 -18.18
C ASP A 149 -6.35 6.35 -17.61
N GLY A 150 -6.82 5.74 -16.51
CA GLY A 150 -6.17 4.60 -15.85
C GLY A 150 -5.22 4.98 -14.72
N GLU A 151 -5.09 6.28 -14.37
CA GLU A 151 -4.34 6.67 -13.18
C GLU A 151 -5.00 6.06 -11.92
N LYS A 152 -4.16 5.47 -11.07
CA LYS A 152 -4.61 4.77 -9.86
C LYS A 152 -4.10 5.46 -8.60
N ARG A 153 -4.99 5.65 -7.64
CA ARG A 153 -4.65 6.27 -6.35
C ARG A 153 -5.27 5.48 -5.20
N PHE A 154 -4.56 5.47 -4.09
CA PHE A 154 -5.06 4.99 -2.81
C PHE A 154 -5.42 6.16 -1.90
N LEU A 155 -6.33 5.95 -0.94
CA LEU A 155 -6.60 6.98 0.07
C LEU A 155 -5.40 7.15 0.98
N ALA A 156 -5.09 8.41 1.30
CA ALA A 156 -4.03 8.71 2.24
C ALA A 156 -4.32 8.08 3.62
N GLY A 157 -3.35 7.37 4.14
CA GLY A 157 -3.42 6.73 5.45
C GLY A 157 -4.06 5.34 5.48
N GLN A 158 -4.61 4.83 4.36
CA GLN A 158 -5.19 3.50 4.35
C GLN A 158 -4.13 2.39 4.48
N ARG A 159 -4.54 1.24 5.01
CA ARG A 159 -3.72 0.04 5.04
C ARG A 159 -3.89 -0.72 3.72
N THR A 160 -2.79 -0.87 2.97
CA THR A 160 -2.75 -1.65 1.73
C THR A 160 -2.16 -3.04 1.93
N ALA A 161 -1.27 -3.20 2.90
CA ALA A 161 -0.62 -4.48 3.19
C ALA A 161 -1.64 -5.54 3.63
N GLY A 162 -1.67 -6.66 2.93
CA GLY A 162 -2.59 -7.78 3.12
C GLY A 162 -4.02 -7.53 2.61
N ALA A 163 -4.26 -6.41 1.93
CA ALA A 163 -5.59 -6.11 1.39
C ALA A 163 -5.78 -6.71 -0.01
N THR A 164 -6.97 -7.26 -0.25
CA THR A 164 -7.36 -7.85 -1.53
C THR A 164 -8.76 -7.40 -1.97
N TYR A 165 -9.03 -7.53 -3.27
CA TYR A 165 -10.37 -7.55 -3.84
C TYR A 165 -10.58 -8.89 -4.54
N THR A 166 -11.70 -9.56 -4.32
CA THR A 166 -11.92 -10.92 -4.82
C THR A 166 -13.13 -11.01 -5.73
N PHE A 167 -12.91 -11.48 -6.95
CA PHE A 167 -13.97 -12.01 -7.81
C PHE A 167 -14.27 -13.45 -7.38
N ARG A 168 -15.40 -13.66 -6.71
CA ARG A 168 -15.77 -14.98 -6.16
C ARG A 168 -16.51 -15.81 -7.19
N ALA A 169 -16.06 -17.05 -7.40
CA ALA A 169 -16.75 -18.06 -8.20
C ALA A 169 -16.54 -19.49 -7.66
N GLY A 170 -15.81 -19.62 -6.53
CA GLY A 170 -15.44 -20.93 -5.94
C GLY A 170 -14.28 -21.59 -6.69
N GLY A 171 -14.00 -22.85 -6.37
CA GLY A 171 -12.93 -23.61 -7.00
C GLY A 171 -11.52 -23.26 -6.47
N ILE A 172 -10.58 -23.06 -7.38
CA ILE A 172 -9.19 -22.71 -7.04
C ILE A 172 -9.04 -21.21 -6.74
N ASP A 173 -8.00 -20.85 -5.99
CA ASP A 173 -7.63 -19.47 -5.76
C ASP A 173 -6.50 -19.03 -6.70
N VAL A 174 -6.67 -17.90 -7.38
CA VAL A 174 -5.72 -17.32 -8.31
C VAL A 174 -5.38 -15.91 -7.86
N LEU A 175 -4.08 -15.62 -7.71
CA LEU A 175 -3.60 -14.30 -7.31
C LEU A 175 -3.21 -13.49 -8.54
N CYS A 176 -3.51 -12.20 -8.53
CA CYS A 176 -3.00 -11.24 -9.52
C CYS A 176 -2.74 -9.88 -8.87
N GLU A 177 -1.87 -9.08 -9.48
CA GLU A 177 -1.50 -7.78 -8.92
C GLU A 177 -2.59 -6.74 -9.14
N GLY A 178 -3.09 -6.60 -10.35
CA GLY A 178 -3.94 -5.47 -10.75
C GLY A 178 -5.37 -5.84 -11.11
N TYR A 179 -6.30 -4.89 -10.93
CA TYR A 179 -7.73 -5.10 -11.19
C TYR A 179 -8.03 -5.52 -12.64
N ALA A 180 -7.42 -4.86 -13.65
CA ALA A 180 -7.63 -5.25 -15.06
C ALA A 180 -7.08 -6.65 -15.35
N THR A 181 -5.94 -7.03 -14.76
CA THR A 181 -5.39 -8.39 -14.85
C THR A 181 -6.39 -9.39 -14.25
N GLY A 182 -6.98 -9.04 -13.10
CA GLY A 182 -8.03 -9.87 -12.46
C GLY A 182 -9.25 -10.07 -13.36
N LEU A 183 -9.70 -9.04 -14.07
CA LEU A 183 -10.78 -9.15 -15.05
C LEU A 183 -10.41 -10.10 -16.19
N SER A 184 -9.20 -9.98 -16.76
CA SER A 184 -8.72 -10.83 -17.85
C SER A 184 -8.62 -12.31 -17.41
N VAL A 185 -8.05 -12.55 -16.22
CA VAL A 185 -7.94 -13.90 -15.64
C VAL A 185 -9.34 -14.50 -15.41
N ARG A 186 -10.26 -13.73 -14.83
CA ARG A 186 -11.66 -14.15 -14.64
C ARG A 186 -12.33 -14.52 -15.96
N ALA A 187 -12.16 -13.70 -16.99
CA ALA A 187 -12.74 -13.97 -18.32
C ALA A 187 -12.17 -15.24 -18.95
N ALA A 188 -10.86 -15.45 -18.89
CA ALA A 188 -10.19 -16.64 -19.40
C ALA A 188 -10.66 -17.92 -18.66
N LEU A 189 -10.73 -17.88 -17.34
CA LEU A 189 -11.19 -19.01 -16.52
C LEU A 189 -12.66 -19.34 -16.80
N LYS A 190 -13.51 -18.33 -16.99
CA LYS A 190 -14.91 -18.51 -17.39
C LYS A 190 -15.02 -19.19 -18.77
N ALA A 191 -14.22 -18.76 -19.75
CA ALA A 191 -14.18 -19.38 -21.07
C ALA A 191 -13.73 -20.85 -21.03
N LEU A 192 -12.79 -21.17 -20.14
CA LEU A 192 -12.30 -22.51 -19.88
C LEU A 192 -13.24 -23.35 -18.99
N ARG A 193 -14.37 -22.80 -18.54
CA ARG A 193 -15.30 -23.40 -17.57
C ARG A 193 -14.62 -23.87 -16.27
N LYS A 194 -13.58 -23.15 -15.82
CA LYS A 194 -12.87 -23.42 -14.58
C LYS A 194 -13.30 -22.43 -13.52
N PRO A 195 -14.08 -22.83 -12.50
CA PRO A 195 -14.43 -21.94 -11.40
C PRO A 195 -13.19 -21.60 -10.59
N ALA A 196 -13.00 -20.31 -10.29
CA ALA A 196 -11.89 -19.83 -9.48
C ALA A 196 -12.25 -18.52 -8.76
N ASN A 197 -11.72 -18.35 -7.56
CA ASN A 197 -11.66 -17.04 -6.93
C ASN A 197 -10.43 -16.31 -7.48
N VAL A 198 -10.62 -15.11 -8.00
CA VAL A 198 -9.51 -14.30 -8.49
C VAL A 198 -9.27 -13.15 -7.52
N HIS A 199 -8.13 -13.18 -6.84
CA HIS A 199 -7.73 -12.20 -5.82
C HIS A 199 -6.82 -11.15 -6.44
N VAL A 200 -7.29 -9.91 -6.47
CA VAL A 200 -6.50 -8.74 -6.84
C VAL A 200 -5.75 -8.27 -5.60
N CYS A 201 -4.43 -8.34 -5.60
CA CYS A 201 -3.58 -8.06 -4.43
C CYS A 201 -3.04 -6.62 -4.38
N PHE A 202 -3.24 -5.81 -5.43
CA PHE A 202 -2.85 -4.40 -5.56
C PHE A 202 -1.34 -4.12 -5.59
N SER A 203 -0.51 -5.07 -5.25
CA SER A 203 0.96 -5.00 -5.37
C SER A 203 1.57 -6.40 -5.35
N ALA A 204 2.77 -6.54 -5.93
CA ALA A 204 3.52 -7.79 -5.87
C ALA A 204 3.83 -8.22 -4.42
N GLY A 205 4.11 -7.26 -3.53
CA GLY A 205 4.38 -7.54 -2.11
C GLY A 205 3.19 -8.09 -1.31
N ASN A 206 1.97 -8.04 -1.85
CA ASN A 206 0.78 -8.66 -1.24
C ASN A 206 0.49 -10.06 -1.81
N MET A 207 1.29 -10.54 -2.77
CA MET A 207 1.10 -11.86 -3.40
C MET A 207 1.94 -12.96 -2.73
N VAL A 208 2.72 -12.61 -1.71
CA VAL A 208 3.62 -13.48 -0.94
C VAL A 208 3.14 -13.64 0.49
#